data_ff51af4d6c76e197365a52bccbe2eabd
#
_entry.id   ff51af4d6c76e197365a52bccbe2eabd
#
_cell.length_a   1.000
_cell.length_b   1.000
_cell.length_c   1.000
_cell.angle_alpha   90.00
_cell.angle_beta   90.00
_cell.angle_gamma   90.00
#
_symmetry.space_group_name_H-M   'P 1'
#
loop_
_entity.id
_entity.type
_entity.pdbx_description
1 polymer ?
#
loop_
_entity_poly.entity_id
_entity_poly.type
_entity_poly.pdbx_seq_one_letter_code
_entity_poly.pdbx_strand_id
1 'polypeptide(L)'
;MVASFNFTVTEVGDTVKQAQEKLDEKINKALSAVRDTGVEDKDIKTTNYNVYPKYEWNQIYCITTPCPQGKNELVGYEVSQTISVKVRDTEKAADLVTKVGSADVSNISGLEFTVDDREKYEAEAREQAITKAKAEAKVLSKQLGVRLVKILSFNEEGNYPMYY
;
A
#
# COMPACT_ATOMS: atom_id res chain seq x y z
N MET A 1 -3.36 -4.53 -16.12
CA MET A 1 -2.28 -4.35 -15.14
C MET A 1 -2.40 -2.94 -14.59
N VAL A 2 -2.17 -2.75 -13.30
CA VAL A 2 -2.13 -1.45 -12.64
C VAL A 2 -0.87 -1.36 -11.80
N ALA A 3 -0.34 -0.15 -11.63
CA ALA A 3 0.72 0.13 -10.68
C ALA A 3 0.12 0.78 -9.43
N SER A 4 0.68 0.52 -8.27
CA SER A 4 0.31 1.22 -7.03
C SER A 4 1.55 1.63 -6.27
N PHE A 5 1.45 2.73 -5.56
CA PHE A 5 2.46 3.19 -4.61
C PHE A 5 1.79 3.97 -3.48
N ASN A 6 2.51 4.11 -2.39
CA ASN A 6 2.07 4.91 -1.27
C ASN A 6 3.03 6.07 -1.07
N PHE A 7 2.52 7.22 -0.66
CA PHE A 7 3.35 8.30 -0.15
C PHE A 7 2.85 8.77 1.19
N THR A 8 3.78 9.22 2.03
CA THR A 8 3.50 9.71 3.37
C THR A 8 4.03 11.13 3.50
N VAL A 9 3.22 12.00 4.08
CA VAL A 9 3.63 13.32 4.53
C VAL A 9 3.60 13.31 6.04
N THR A 10 4.65 13.84 6.66
CA THR A 10 4.78 13.97 8.10
C THR A 10 5.20 15.40 8.42
N GLU A 11 4.45 16.05 9.30
CA GLU A 11 4.71 17.43 9.73
C GLU A 11 4.69 17.56 11.23
N VAL A 12 5.47 18.53 11.73
CA VAL A 12 5.57 18.85 13.16
C VAL A 12 5.15 20.30 13.39
N GLY A 13 4.42 20.52 14.47
CA GLY A 13 4.01 21.84 14.92
C GLY A 13 3.91 21.90 16.44
N ASP A 14 3.94 23.11 16.99
CA ASP A 14 3.80 23.34 18.44
C ASP A 14 2.41 22.93 18.94
N THR A 15 1.43 22.94 18.04
CA THR A 15 0.07 22.47 18.27
C THR A 15 -0.34 21.51 17.17
N VAL A 16 -1.31 20.63 17.47
CA VAL A 16 -1.90 19.71 16.48
C VAL A 16 -2.42 20.49 15.28
N LYS A 17 -3.08 21.63 15.50
CA LYS A 17 -3.63 22.45 14.42
C LYS A 17 -2.55 22.95 13.47
N GLN A 18 -1.44 23.48 13.98
CA GLN A 18 -0.34 23.94 13.16
C GLN A 18 0.30 22.81 12.34
N ALA A 19 0.47 21.63 12.96
CA ALA A 19 1.01 20.47 12.26
C ALA A 19 0.06 20.01 11.14
N GLN A 20 -1.26 20.03 11.39
CA GLN A 20 -2.29 19.69 10.38
C GLN A 20 -2.29 20.67 9.20
N GLU A 21 -2.25 22.01 9.48
CA GLU A 21 -2.25 23.03 8.42
C GLU A 21 -1.04 22.85 7.47
N LYS A 22 0.15 22.60 8.03
CA LYS A 22 1.35 22.31 7.24
C LYS A 22 1.23 21.02 6.43
N LEU A 23 0.69 19.97 7.04
CA LEU A 23 0.46 18.69 6.40
C LEU A 23 -0.52 18.82 5.24
N ASP A 24 -1.65 19.51 5.44
CA ASP A 24 -2.69 19.71 4.43
C ASP A 24 -2.14 20.48 3.21
N GLU A 25 -1.28 21.48 3.41
CA GLU A 25 -0.64 22.20 2.32
C GLU A 25 0.19 21.28 1.43
N LYS A 26 1.04 20.42 2.02
CA LYS A 26 1.89 19.50 1.30
C LYS A 26 1.08 18.35 0.65
N ILE A 27 0.09 17.82 1.36
CA ILE A 27 -0.82 16.80 0.82
C ILE A 27 -1.57 17.37 -0.40
N ASN A 28 -2.12 18.56 -0.33
CA ASN A 28 -2.83 19.18 -1.44
C ASN A 28 -1.92 19.38 -2.66
N LYS A 29 -0.68 19.80 -2.44
CA LYS A 29 0.33 19.94 -3.49
C LYS A 29 0.64 18.58 -4.16
N ALA A 30 0.85 17.53 -3.36
CA ALA A 30 1.09 16.19 -3.87
C ALA A 30 -0.13 15.63 -4.62
N LEU A 31 -1.34 15.83 -4.09
CA LEU A 31 -2.58 15.38 -4.73
C LEU A 31 -2.85 16.11 -6.05
N SER A 32 -2.52 17.41 -6.15
CA SER A 32 -2.59 18.14 -7.41
C SER A 32 -1.70 17.51 -8.46
N ALA A 33 -0.44 17.18 -8.13
CA ALA A 33 0.48 16.50 -9.03
C ALA A 33 -0.03 15.12 -9.47
N VAL A 34 -0.72 14.40 -8.56
CA VAL A 34 -1.35 13.10 -8.88
C VAL A 34 -2.50 13.29 -9.88
N ARG A 35 -3.42 14.23 -9.63
CA ARG A 35 -4.57 14.51 -10.49
C ARG A 35 -4.17 15.02 -11.88
N ASP A 36 -3.16 15.87 -11.94
CA ASP A 36 -2.62 16.42 -13.21
C ASP A 36 -2.06 15.33 -14.13
N THR A 37 -1.73 14.15 -13.58
CA THR A 37 -1.28 12.99 -14.36
C THR A 37 -2.46 12.14 -14.89
N GLY A 38 -3.71 12.51 -14.52
CA GLY A 38 -4.94 11.85 -14.95
C GLY A 38 -5.39 10.69 -14.05
N VAL A 39 -4.89 10.62 -12.83
CA VAL A 39 -5.38 9.65 -11.82
C VAL A 39 -6.73 10.12 -11.31
N GLU A 40 -7.72 9.24 -11.35
CA GLU A 40 -9.07 9.52 -10.86
C GLU A 40 -9.15 9.47 -9.33
N ASP A 41 -10.03 10.27 -8.72
CA ASP A 41 -10.19 10.32 -7.25
C ASP A 41 -10.55 8.97 -6.63
N LYS A 42 -11.24 8.08 -7.36
CA LYS A 42 -11.54 6.72 -6.90
C LYS A 42 -10.30 5.85 -6.67
N ASP A 43 -9.20 6.18 -7.34
CA ASP A 43 -7.91 5.48 -7.29
C ASP A 43 -6.94 6.11 -6.29
N ILE A 44 -7.38 7.13 -5.54
CA ILE A 44 -6.65 7.82 -4.48
C ILE A 44 -7.34 7.52 -3.15
N LYS A 45 -6.61 6.98 -2.18
CA LYS A 45 -7.17 6.63 -0.86
C LYS A 45 -6.22 7.01 0.27
N THR A 46 -6.73 7.69 1.29
CA THR A 46 -6.03 7.80 2.56
C THR A 46 -6.07 6.45 3.26
N THR A 47 -4.91 5.88 3.54
CA THR A 47 -4.77 4.57 4.19
C THR A 47 -4.39 4.69 5.65
N ASN A 48 -3.76 5.79 6.04
CA ASN A 48 -3.37 6.03 7.42
C ASN A 48 -3.37 7.53 7.73
N TYR A 49 -3.75 7.87 8.98
CA TYR A 49 -3.67 9.21 9.54
C TYR A 49 -3.37 9.12 11.04
N ASN A 50 -2.26 9.69 11.47
CA ASN A 50 -1.83 9.59 12.86
C ASN A 50 -1.45 10.96 13.40
N VAL A 51 -1.67 11.13 14.70
CA VAL A 51 -1.25 12.30 15.47
C VAL A 51 -0.57 11.81 16.74
N TYR A 52 0.67 12.21 16.93
CA TYR A 52 1.45 11.83 18.11
C TYR A 52 2.03 13.05 18.79
N PRO A 53 2.04 13.11 20.15
CA PRO A 53 2.83 14.08 20.86
C PRO A 53 4.32 13.76 20.70
N LYS A 54 5.10 14.78 20.39
CA LYS A 54 6.56 14.69 20.25
C LYS A 54 7.23 15.16 21.53
N TYR A 55 8.02 14.29 22.13
CA TYR A 55 8.80 14.59 23.33
C TYR A 55 10.29 14.61 23.00
N GLU A 56 11.01 15.53 23.62
CA GLU A 56 12.46 15.55 23.60
C GLU A 56 13.01 15.38 25.00
N TRP A 57 14.11 14.62 25.10
CA TRP A 57 14.81 14.45 26.36
C TRP A 57 15.75 15.63 26.57
N ASN A 58 15.41 16.49 27.53
CA ASN A 58 16.26 17.63 27.91
C ASN A 58 17.32 17.17 28.92
N GLN A 59 18.56 17.03 28.46
CA GLN A 59 19.68 16.63 29.30
C GLN A 59 20.28 17.87 29.96
N ILE A 60 20.27 17.91 31.30
CA ILE A 60 20.86 19.00 32.06
C ILE A 60 22.36 18.73 32.24
N TYR A 61 23.20 19.61 31.73
CA TYR A 61 24.64 19.57 32.00
C TYR A 61 24.90 20.17 33.38
N CYS A 62 25.41 19.33 34.29
CA CYS A 62 25.70 19.75 35.66
C CYS A 62 27.19 19.87 35.90
N ILE A 63 27.56 20.94 36.61
CA ILE A 63 28.91 21.18 37.09
C ILE A 63 29.06 20.71 38.55
N THR A 64 27.91 20.47 39.24
CA THR A 64 27.87 20.07 40.67
C THR A 64 27.05 18.80 40.89
N THR A 65 27.40 17.99 41.89
CA THR A 65 26.66 16.79 42.34
C THR A 65 25.79 17.11 43.55
N PRO A 66 24.52 16.55 43.63
CA PRO A 66 23.88 15.63 42.70
C PRO A 66 23.28 16.37 41.50
N CYS A 67 23.46 15.75 40.30
CA CYS A 67 22.89 16.28 39.07
C CYS A 67 21.40 15.93 38.99
N PRO A 68 20.51 16.89 38.68
CA PRO A 68 19.11 16.58 38.41
C PRO A 68 19.00 15.66 37.20
N GLN A 69 18.08 14.71 37.25
CA GLN A 69 17.80 13.86 36.10
C GLN A 69 17.14 14.69 34.99
N GLY A 70 17.52 14.44 33.75
CA GLY A 70 16.86 15.02 32.59
C GLY A 70 15.35 14.74 32.59
N LYS A 71 14.59 15.60 31.95
CA LYS A 71 13.13 15.47 31.84
C LYS A 71 12.73 15.30 30.38
N ASN A 72 11.68 14.48 30.18
CA ASN A 72 11.00 14.41 28.90
C ASN A 72 10.03 15.58 28.80
N GLU A 73 10.28 16.50 27.88
CA GLU A 73 9.45 17.70 27.65
C GLU A 73 8.69 17.57 26.35
N LEU A 74 7.40 17.91 26.37
CA LEU A 74 6.57 17.96 25.17
C LEU A 74 7.03 19.14 24.32
N VAL A 75 7.58 18.86 23.13
CA VAL A 75 8.10 19.89 22.22
C VAL A 75 7.16 20.16 21.04
N GLY A 76 6.07 19.41 20.93
CA GLY A 76 5.09 19.63 19.86
C GLY A 76 4.29 18.36 19.54
N TYR A 77 3.70 18.38 18.37
CA TYR A 77 2.90 17.28 17.84
C TYR A 77 3.36 16.95 16.43
N GLU A 78 3.45 15.65 16.14
CA GLU A 78 3.72 15.11 14.82
C GLU A 78 2.42 14.58 14.24
N VAL A 79 2.10 15.00 13.02
CA VAL A 79 0.96 14.52 12.25
C VAL A 79 1.49 13.86 10.99
N SER A 80 1.02 12.66 10.70
CA SER A 80 1.38 11.93 9.48
C SER A 80 0.16 11.39 8.76
N GLN A 81 0.19 11.47 7.43
CA GLN A 81 -0.85 10.94 6.56
C GLN A 81 -0.21 10.14 5.43
N THR A 82 -0.72 8.93 5.22
CA THR A 82 -0.31 8.07 4.11
C THR A 82 -1.44 7.96 3.10
N ILE A 83 -1.10 8.19 1.84
CA ILE A 83 -2.01 8.10 0.70
C ILE A 83 -1.54 6.99 -0.22
N SER A 84 -2.46 6.11 -0.59
CA SER A 84 -2.29 5.08 -1.61
C SER A 84 -2.82 5.59 -2.92
N VAL A 85 -2.03 5.45 -3.97
CA VAL A 85 -2.36 5.86 -5.34
C VAL A 85 -2.29 4.63 -6.25
N LYS A 86 -3.38 4.39 -7.00
CA LYS A 86 -3.45 3.38 -8.03
C LYS A 86 -3.34 4.03 -9.41
N VAL A 87 -2.36 3.62 -10.19
CA VAL A 87 -2.07 4.17 -11.52
C VAL A 87 -2.45 3.14 -12.57
N ARG A 88 -3.48 3.43 -13.36
CA ARG A 88 -3.98 2.53 -14.41
C ARG A 88 -3.09 2.54 -15.64
N ASP A 89 -2.53 3.69 -15.97
CA ASP A 89 -1.55 3.87 -17.02
C ASP A 89 -0.14 3.64 -16.47
N THR A 90 0.33 2.39 -16.56
CA THR A 90 1.60 1.98 -15.97
C THR A 90 2.82 2.67 -16.59
N GLU A 91 2.70 3.21 -17.82
CA GLU A 91 3.80 3.93 -18.48
C GLU A 91 4.09 5.27 -17.78
N LYS A 92 3.05 5.89 -17.19
CA LYS A 92 3.16 7.15 -16.46
C LYS A 92 3.53 6.98 -14.98
N ALA A 93 3.56 5.74 -14.47
CA ALA A 93 3.74 5.50 -13.05
C ALA A 93 5.08 6.04 -12.51
N ALA A 94 6.17 5.85 -13.23
CA ALA A 94 7.49 6.33 -12.81
C ALA A 94 7.58 7.87 -12.79
N ASP A 95 7.00 8.52 -13.81
CA ASP A 95 6.93 9.98 -13.92
C ASP A 95 6.11 10.60 -12.79
N LEU A 96 4.99 9.95 -12.47
CA LEU A 96 4.13 10.34 -11.36
C LEU A 96 4.85 10.27 -10.00
N VAL A 97 5.58 9.18 -9.73
CA VAL A 97 6.38 9.04 -8.50
C VAL A 97 7.40 10.17 -8.38
N THR A 98 8.05 10.52 -9.49
CA THR A 98 9.02 11.64 -9.53
C THR A 98 8.34 12.98 -9.23
N LYS A 99 7.17 13.23 -9.80
CA LYS A 99 6.39 14.47 -9.54
C LYS A 99 5.93 14.57 -8.09
N VAL A 100 5.41 13.47 -7.53
CA VAL A 100 5.02 13.41 -6.12
C VAL A 100 6.23 13.61 -5.21
N GLY A 101 7.39 13.05 -5.55
CA GLY A 101 8.64 13.27 -4.81
C GLY A 101 9.07 14.74 -4.77
N SER A 102 8.75 15.52 -5.80
CA SER A 102 9.03 16.96 -5.85
C SER A 102 8.07 17.80 -5.00
N ALA A 103 7.05 17.21 -4.39
CA ALA A 103 6.06 17.88 -3.54
C ALA A 103 6.42 17.85 -2.04
N ASP A 104 7.68 17.66 -1.70
CA ASP A 104 8.19 17.60 -0.31
C ASP A 104 7.51 16.56 0.57
N VAL A 105 7.20 15.38 0.00
CA VAL A 105 6.69 14.24 0.75
C VAL A 105 7.80 13.60 1.59
N SER A 106 7.43 13.07 2.76
CA SER A 106 8.40 12.51 3.71
C SER A 106 8.91 11.12 3.30
N ASN A 107 8.06 10.34 2.64
CA ASN A 107 8.39 9.00 2.17
C ASN A 107 7.53 8.60 0.97
N ILE A 108 8.11 7.82 0.06
CA ILE A 108 7.40 7.19 -1.06
C ILE A 108 7.80 5.71 -1.10
N SER A 109 6.81 4.82 -1.18
CA SER A 109 7.07 3.39 -1.39
C SER A 109 7.54 3.14 -2.83
N GLY A 110 8.15 1.99 -3.05
CA GLY A 110 8.36 1.48 -4.41
C GLY A 110 7.05 1.28 -5.17
N LEU A 111 7.13 1.21 -6.51
CA LEU A 111 6.02 0.83 -7.37
C LEU A 111 5.77 -0.68 -7.25
N GLU A 112 4.53 -1.02 -7.00
CA GLU A 112 4.02 -2.39 -7.01
C GLU A 112 3.08 -2.57 -8.20
N PHE A 113 3.32 -3.61 -9.01
CA PHE A 113 2.48 -3.91 -10.17
C PHE A 113 1.57 -5.10 -9.86
N THR A 114 0.27 -4.92 -10.10
CA THR A 114 -0.73 -5.94 -9.84
C THR A 114 -1.83 -5.92 -10.91
N VAL A 115 -2.79 -6.83 -10.79
CA VAL A 115 -4.01 -6.85 -11.61
C VAL A 115 -5.13 -6.12 -10.88
N ASP A 116 -5.88 -5.30 -11.61
CA ASP A 116 -6.93 -4.45 -11.04
C ASP A 116 -8.09 -5.27 -10.46
N ASP A 117 -8.51 -6.32 -11.16
CA ASP A 117 -9.60 -7.20 -10.76
C ASP A 117 -9.09 -8.64 -10.61
N ARG A 118 -8.45 -8.90 -9.48
CA ARG A 118 -7.87 -10.19 -9.17
C ARG A 118 -8.93 -11.30 -9.11
N GLU A 119 -10.08 -11.02 -8.51
CA GLU A 119 -11.16 -12.00 -8.35
C GLU A 119 -11.69 -12.49 -9.70
N LYS A 120 -11.84 -11.59 -10.66
CA LYS A 120 -12.26 -11.94 -12.02
C LYS A 120 -11.26 -12.89 -12.69
N TYR A 121 -9.97 -12.58 -12.64
CA TYR A 121 -8.94 -13.40 -13.26
C TYR A 121 -8.80 -14.76 -12.55
N GLU A 122 -8.95 -14.82 -11.24
CA GLU A 122 -8.97 -16.06 -10.48
C GLU A 122 -10.19 -16.90 -10.85
N ALA A 123 -11.37 -16.31 -11.02
CA ALA A 123 -12.57 -17.02 -11.48
C ALA A 123 -12.40 -17.59 -12.89
N GLU A 124 -11.88 -16.80 -13.82
CA GLU A 124 -11.59 -17.24 -15.19
C GLU A 124 -10.55 -18.38 -15.20
N ALA A 125 -9.49 -18.27 -14.42
CA ALA A 125 -8.46 -19.31 -14.31
C ALA A 125 -9.04 -20.61 -13.74
N ARG A 126 -9.88 -20.50 -12.71
CA ARG A 126 -10.59 -21.64 -12.12
C ARG A 126 -11.49 -22.34 -13.14
N GLU A 127 -12.26 -21.59 -13.90
CA GLU A 127 -13.12 -22.16 -14.95
C GLU A 127 -12.32 -22.91 -16.01
N GLN A 128 -11.21 -22.32 -16.47
CA GLN A 128 -10.31 -22.97 -17.42
C GLN A 128 -9.68 -24.24 -16.84
N ALA A 129 -9.24 -24.22 -15.57
CA ALA A 129 -8.65 -25.37 -14.91
C ALA A 129 -9.67 -26.52 -14.78
N ILE A 130 -10.90 -26.23 -14.35
CA ILE A 130 -11.98 -27.23 -14.24
C ILE A 130 -12.32 -27.81 -15.63
N THR A 131 -12.36 -26.97 -16.65
CA THR A 131 -12.64 -27.42 -18.02
C THR A 131 -11.58 -28.40 -18.53
N LYS A 132 -10.29 -28.05 -18.33
CA LYS A 132 -9.15 -28.90 -18.68
C LYS A 132 -9.19 -30.23 -17.90
N ALA A 133 -9.40 -30.18 -16.58
CA ALA A 133 -9.47 -31.38 -15.75
C ALA A 133 -10.60 -32.32 -16.16
N LYS A 134 -11.79 -31.79 -16.50
CA LYS A 134 -12.91 -32.58 -17.01
C LYS A 134 -12.60 -33.22 -18.37
N ALA A 135 -11.92 -32.53 -19.25
CA ALA A 135 -11.51 -33.02 -20.54
C ALA A 135 -10.50 -34.20 -20.39
N GLU A 136 -9.50 -34.00 -19.54
CA GLU A 136 -8.48 -35.01 -19.25
C GLU A 136 -9.09 -36.26 -18.59
N ALA A 137 -9.96 -36.07 -17.59
CA ALA A 137 -10.68 -37.17 -16.96
C ALA A 137 -11.49 -38.02 -17.96
N LYS A 138 -12.13 -37.38 -18.96
CA LYS A 138 -12.82 -38.11 -20.05
C LYS A 138 -11.88 -38.94 -20.92
N VAL A 139 -10.70 -38.42 -21.22
CA VAL A 139 -9.67 -39.15 -21.98
C VAL A 139 -9.20 -40.37 -21.18
N LEU A 140 -8.82 -40.14 -19.92
CA LEU A 140 -8.35 -41.21 -19.03
C LEU A 140 -9.41 -42.27 -18.80
N SER A 141 -10.68 -41.92 -18.61
CA SER A 141 -11.76 -42.90 -18.42
C SER A 141 -11.92 -43.83 -19.62
N LYS A 142 -11.77 -43.27 -20.84
CA LYS A 142 -11.81 -44.10 -22.06
C LYS A 142 -10.62 -45.05 -22.14
N GLN A 143 -9.41 -44.59 -21.84
CA GLN A 143 -8.18 -45.38 -21.87
C GLN A 143 -8.20 -46.50 -20.82
N LEU A 144 -8.75 -46.23 -19.64
CA LEU A 144 -8.86 -47.19 -18.54
C LEU A 144 -10.10 -48.11 -18.64
N GLY A 145 -11.00 -47.86 -19.58
CA GLY A 145 -12.23 -48.64 -19.72
C GLY A 145 -13.23 -48.44 -18.57
N VAL A 146 -13.15 -47.29 -17.86
CA VAL A 146 -14.02 -46.97 -16.72
C VAL A 146 -15.04 -45.89 -17.07
N ARG A 147 -16.10 -45.77 -16.27
CA ARG A 147 -17.13 -44.74 -16.45
C ARG A 147 -17.03 -43.67 -15.33
N LEU A 148 -16.97 -42.39 -15.70
CA LEU A 148 -17.08 -41.30 -14.75
C LEU A 148 -18.54 -41.16 -14.29
N VAL A 149 -18.78 -41.19 -12.97
CA VAL A 149 -20.14 -41.18 -12.40
C VAL A 149 -20.41 -39.87 -11.63
N LYS A 150 -19.54 -39.49 -10.71
CA LYS A 150 -19.69 -38.30 -9.87
C LYS A 150 -18.35 -37.80 -9.33
N ILE A 151 -18.31 -36.53 -8.96
CA ILE A 151 -17.20 -35.93 -8.20
C ILE A 151 -17.39 -36.33 -6.74
N LEU A 152 -16.36 -36.89 -6.11
CA LEU A 152 -16.35 -37.27 -4.70
C LEU A 152 -15.74 -36.21 -3.81
N SER A 153 -14.75 -35.50 -4.32
CA SER A 153 -14.07 -34.42 -3.61
C SER A 153 -13.60 -33.36 -4.59
N PHE A 154 -13.50 -32.14 -4.10
CA PHE A 154 -12.89 -31.02 -4.79
C PHE A 154 -11.94 -30.35 -3.80
N ASN A 155 -10.71 -30.12 -4.21
CA ASN A 155 -9.73 -29.37 -3.47
C ASN A 155 -9.15 -28.28 -4.37
N GLU A 156 -9.06 -27.07 -3.88
CA GLU A 156 -8.43 -25.95 -4.56
C GLU A 156 -7.24 -25.52 -3.71
N GLU A 157 -6.05 -25.78 -4.19
CA GLU A 157 -4.83 -25.31 -3.56
C GLU A 157 -4.55 -23.88 -4.03
N GLY A 158 -4.42 -22.95 -3.09
CA GLY A 158 -3.98 -21.60 -3.38
C GLY A 158 -2.56 -21.65 -3.96
N ASN A 159 -2.33 -20.87 -5.02
CA ASN A 159 -1.02 -20.79 -5.67
C ASN A 159 -0.05 -20.04 -4.76
N TYR A 160 0.60 -20.75 -3.85
CA TYR A 160 1.78 -20.22 -3.15
C TYR A 160 2.97 -20.34 -4.12
N PRO A 161 3.63 -19.24 -4.50
CA PRO A 161 4.83 -19.33 -5.31
C PRO A 161 5.87 -20.12 -4.54
N MET A 162 6.20 -21.32 -5.05
CA MET A 162 7.33 -22.11 -4.54
C MET A 162 8.60 -21.44 -5.09
N TYR A 163 9.31 -20.73 -4.22
CA TYR A 163 10.66 -20.27 -4.50
C TYR A 163 11.60 -21.49 -4.40
N TYR A 164 12.19 -21.86 -5.52
CA TYR A 164 13.29 -22.84 -5.58
C TYR A 164 14.62 -22.11 -5.45
#